data_e3914e0781f92045c7e5856402bca0f9
#
_entry.id   e3914e0781f92045c7e5856402bca0f9
#
_cell.length_a   1.000
_cell.length_b   1.000
_cell.length_c   1.000
_cell.angle_alpha   90.00
_cell.angle_beta   90.00
_cell.angle_gamma   90.00
#
_symmetry.space_group_name_H-M   'P 1'
#
loop_
_entity.id
_entity.type
_entity.pdbx_description
1 polymer ?
#
loop_
_entity_poly.entity_id
_entity_poly.type
_entity_poly.pdbx_seq_one_letter_code
_entity_poly.pdbx_strand_id
1 'polypeptide(L)'
;MNKTNWKVSVTTFNCGKEFPVENSKAIVKQLLFPYDDGISQLELQDLYVLGFQELVPIWQGSFPAVNRDLIDRITTTAVNCLNEKVSATQGDEQYSCLGVNSLGAITIIVLYNNKALKVKDDILKRNGKCGWFGTHLKGGTLISFQMTRNGEENWERFSYICAHLNANEGVNNRNQRIDDYKRIMSEVCDSEVAKSDHFFFLGDLNFRVTSTYDPTSDYSSTTTLRRLLENHEELNLLRKGED
;
A
#
# COMPACT_ATOMS: atom_id res chain seq x y z
N MET A 1 -14.55 8.14 -25.87
CA MET A 1 -14.92 7.31 -24.69
C MET A 1 -14.74 8.18 -23.46
N ASN A 2 -15.79 8.39 -22.68
CA ASN A 2 -15.66 9.06 -21.40
C ASN A 2 -14.88 8.11 -20.46
N LYS A 3 -13.74 8.57 -19.94
CA LYS A 3 -13.00 7.81 -18.93
C LYS A 3 -13.83 7.80 -17.65
N THR A 4 -13.99 6.63 -17.05
CA THR A 4 -14.60 6.50 -15.72
C THR A 4 -13.70 7.23 -14.70
N ASN A 5 -14.30 8.08 -13.87
CA ASN A 5 -13.56 8.78 -12.83
C ASN A 5 -13.59 7.94 -11.55
N TRP A 6 -12.51 7.22 -11.29
CA TRP A 6 -12.35 6.36 -10.12
C TRP A 6 -11.88 7.14 -8.90
N LYS A 7 -12.50 6.87 -7.75
CA LYS A 7 -12.08 7.41 -6.46
C LYS A 7 -11.36 6.31 -5.68
N VAL A 8 -10.05 6.45 -5.52
CA VAL A 8 -9.21 5.42 -4.93
C VAL A 8 -8.35 6.00 -3.82
N SER A 9 -8.41 5.40 -2.64
CA SER A 9 -7.50 5.66 -1.53
C SER A 9 -6.45 4.56 -1.47
N VAL A 10 -5.18 4.93 -1.50
CA VAL A 10 -4.05 4.01 -1.38
C VAL A 10 -3.18 4.44 -0.21
N THR A 11 -3.09 3.60 0.80
CA THR A 11 -2.33 3.87 2.01
C THR A 11 -1.29 2.79 2.24
N THR A 12 -0.08 3.18 2.61
CA THR A 12 0.98 2.27 3.03
C THR A 12 1.42 2.56 4.45
N PHE A 13 1.68 1.51 5.23
CA PHE A 13 2.07 1.61 6.63
C PHE A 13 3.09 0.54 7.01
N ASN A 14 4.31 0.98 7.36
CA ASN A 14 5.30 0.10 7.97
C ASN A 14 5.03 0.05 9.49
N CYS A 15 4.75 -1.14 10.02
CA CYS A 15 4.35 -1.35 11.42
C CYS A 15 5.53 -1.34 12.41
N GLY A 16 6.79 -1.27 11.92
CA GLY A 16 7.97 -1.21 12.78
C GLY A 16 8.18 -2.48 13.60
N LYS A 17 8.00 -3.65 12.99
CA LYS A 17 8.15 -5.01 13.51
C LYS A 17 6.89 -5.67 14.09
N GLU A 18 5.87 -4.93 14.43
CA GLU A 18 4.64 -5.48 14.97
C GLU A 18 3.47 -4.50 14.84
N PHE A 19 2.32 -4.99 14.37
CA PHE A 19 1.11 -4.18 14.32
C PHE A 19 0.54 -4.01 15.74
N PRO A 20 0.24 -2.76 16.18
CA PRO A 20 -0.24 -2.51 17.53
C PRO A 20 -1.72 -2.93 17.71
N VAL A 21 -1.94 -4.18 18.06
CA VAL A 21 -3.24 -4.85 18.11
C VAL A 21 -4.23 -4.17 19.05
N GLU A 22 -3.74 -3.65 20.20
CA GLU A 22 -4.59 -2.99 21.22
C GLU A 22 -5.27 -1.73 20.69
N ASN A 23 -4.61 -1.01 19.75
CA ASN A 23 -5.09 0.20 19.14
C ASN A 23 -5.59 -0.01 17.70
N SER A 24 -5.85 -1.25 17.30
CA SER A 24 -6.12 -1.64 15.92
C SER A 24 -7.23 -0.80 15.26
N LYS A 25 -8.34 -0.57 15.96
CA LYS A 25 -9.48 0.21 15.41
C LYS A 25 -9.09 1.67 15.14
N ALA A 26 -8.35 2.30 16.05
CA ALA A 26 -7.92 3.70 15.90
C ALA A 26 -6.94 3.85 14.72
N ILE A 27 -5.95 2.95 14.64
CA ILE A 27 -4.97 2.95 13.55
C ILE A 27 -5.62 2.69 12.20
N VAL A 28 -6.45 1.66 12.11
CA VAL A 28 -7.16 1.33 10.86
C VAL A 28 -8.05 2.49 10.42
N LYS A 29 -8.78 3.12 11.36
CA LYS A 29 -9.57 4.30 11.07
C LYS A 29 -8.72 5.45 10.52
N GLN A 30 -7.55 5.71 11.11
CA GLN A 30 -6.64 6.74 10.64
C GLN A 30 -6.06 6.41 9.24
N LEU A 31 -5.78 5.13 8.95
CA LEU A 31 -5.30 4.70 7.63
C LEU A 31 -6.37 4.85 6.54
N LEU A 32 -7.63 4.60 6.87
CA LEU A 32 -8.76 4.76 5.95
C LEU A 32 -9.13 6.23 5.74
N PHE A 33 -9.04 7.03 6.81
CA PHE A 33 -9.51 8.42 6.84
C PHE A 33 -8.43 9.36 7.38
N PRO A 34 -7.29 9.51 6.69
CA PRO A 34 -6.14 10.27 7.20
C PRO A 34 -6.41 11.77 7.40
N TYR A 35 -7.44 12.28 6.74
CA TYR A 35 -7.85 13.71 6.78
C TYR A 35 -9.20 13.91 7.44
N ASP A 36 -9.71 12.93 8.20
CA ASP A 36 -10.99 13.08 8.93
C ASP A 36 -10.78 13.98 10.16
N ASP A 37 -11.03 15.26 9.97
CA ASP A 37 -11.01 16.27 11.05
C ASP A 37 -12.30 16.27 11.90
N GLY A 38 -13.25 15.38 11.56
CA GLY A 38 -14.55 15.29 12.21
C GLY A 38 -15.51 16.43 11.87
N ILE A 39 -15.09 17.39 11.07
CA ILE A 39 -15.84 18.60 10.72
C ILE A 39 -16.26 18.57 9.24
N SER A 40 -15.35 18.16 8.37
CA SER A 40 -15.56 18.11 6.92
C SER A 40 -16.34 16.86 6.52
N GLN A 41 -17.26 17.00 5.55
CA GLN A 41 -17.93 15.85 4.97
C GLN A 41 -16.91 15.04 4.15
N LEU A 42 -16.40 13.96 4.74
CA LEU A 42 -15.44 13.10 4.09
C LEU A 42 -16.10 12.32 2.94
N GLU A 43 -15.59 12.51 1.74
CA GLU A 43 -16.05 11.76 0.57
C GLU A 43 -15.52 10.33 0.61
N LEU A 44 -16.43 9.35 0.60
CA LEU A 44 -16.05 7.93 0.55
C LEU A 44 -15.53 7.55 -0.83
N GLN A 45 -14.56 6.64 -0.87
CA GLN A 45 -13.88 6.24 -2.09
C GLN A 45 -14.48 4.94 -2.64
N ASP A 46 -14.34 4.71 -3.94
CA ASP A 46 -14.73 3.47 -4.61
C ASP A 46 -13.93 2.28 -4.11
N LEU A 47 -12.61 2.50 -3.93
CA LEU A 47 -11.63 1.53 -3.45
C LEU A 47 -10.80 2.09 -2.31
N TYR A 48 -10.49 1.22 -1.35
CA TYR A 48 -9.45 1.45 -0.35
C TYR A 48 -8.42 0.33 -0.43
N VAL A 49 -7.16 0.70 -0.59
CA VAL A 49 -6.02 -0.22 -0.66
C VAL A 49 -5.10 0.06 0.51
N LEU A 50 -4.93 -0.94 1.38
CA LEU A 50 -4.06 -0.87 2.54
C LEU A 50 -2.85 -1.79 2.33
N GLY A 51 -1.66 -1.22 2.29
CA GLY A 51 -0.40 -1.93 2.19
C GLY A 51 0.36 -1.89 3.51
N PHE A 52 0.69 -3.06 4.06
CA PHE A 52 1.42 -3.18 5.31
C PHE A 52 2.79 -3.79 5.10
N GLN A 53 3.78 -3.30 5.85
CA GLN A 53 5.11 -3.87 5.97
C GLN A 53 5.43 -4.07 7.45
N GLU A 54 6.26 -5.06 7.75
CA GLU A 54 6.63 -5.42 9.13
C GLU A 54 5.39 -5.67 10.02
N LEU A 55 4.34 -6.28 9.45
CA LEU A 55 3.06 -6.52 10.12
C LEU A 55 3.20 -7.38 11.37
N VAL A 56 4.17 -8.29 11.37
CA VAL A 56 4.53 -9.18 12.48
C VAL A 56 6.05 -9.24 12.62
N PRO A 57 6.56 -9.64 13.80
CA PRO A 57 7.98 -9.88 14.00
C PRO A 57 8.56 -10.84 12.96
N ILE A 58 9.81 -10.62 12.59
CA ILE A 58 10.52 -11.33 11.51
C ILE A 58 10.41 -12.85 11.65
N TRP A 59 10.57 -13.38 12.87
CA TRP A 59 10.49 -14.82 13.14
C TRP A 59 9.07 -15.38 13.01
N GLN A 60 8.04 -14.57 13.21
CA GLN A 60 6.63 -14.95 13.01
C GLN A 60 6.20 -14.87 11.54
N GLY A 61 6.83 -14.03 10.74
CA GLY A 61 6.55 -13.90 9.31
C GLY A 61 6.68 -15.21 8.53
N SER A 62 7.42 -16.18 9.09
CA SER A 62 7.53 -17.53 8.53
C SER A 62 6.37 -18.46 8.90
N PHE A 63 5.44 -18.04 9.78
CA PHE A 63 4.29 -18.85 10.22
C PHE A 63 2.98 -18.29 9.64
N PRO A 64 2.48 -18.85 8.53
CA PRO A 64 1.28 -18.32 7.84
C PRO A 64 0.02 -18.27 8.71
N ALA A 65 -0.13 -19.17 9.68
CA ALA A 65 -1.32 -19.24 10.54
C ALA A 65 -1.42 -18.01 11.47
N VAL A 66 -0.30 -17.61 12.10
CA VAL A 66 -0.27 -16.45 13.00
C VAL A 66 -0.61 -15.15 12.26
N ASN A 67 -0.11 -15.02 11.03
CA ASN A 67 -0.38 -13.85 10.20
C ASN A 67 -1.86 -13.79 9.78
N ARG A 68 -2.49 -14.93 9.53
CA ARG A 68 -3.87 -14.97 9.03
C ARG A 68 -4.84 -14.33 10.01
N ASP A 69 -4.80 -14.73 11.29
CA ASP A 69 -5.73 -14.21 12.31
C ASP A 69 -5.59 -12.68 12.47
N LEU A 70 -4.36 -12.17 12.44
CA LEU A 70 -4.12 -10.72 12.51
C LEU A 70 -4.66 -10.01 11.27
N ILE A 71 -4.39 -10.54 10.07
CA ILE A 71 -4.86 -9.99 8.80
C ILE A 71 -6.39 -10.00 8.75
N ASP A 72 -7.03 -11.08 9.18
CA ASP A 72 -8.50 -11.21 9.23
C ASP A 72 -9.11 -10.18 10.21
N ARG A 73 -8.48 -9.96 11.36
CA ARG A 73 -8.89 -8.92 12.32
C ARG A 73 -8.75 -7.51 11.73
N ILE A 74 -7.63 -7.19 11.09
CA ILE A 74 -7.42 -5.89 10.44
C ILE A 74 -8.46 -5.68 9.33
N THR A 75 -8.66 -6.70 8.49
CA THR A 75 -9.61 -6.65 7.38
C THR A 75 -11.05 -6.43 7.87
N THR A 76 -11.47 -7.21 8.87
CA THR A 76 -12.81 -7.07 9.48
C THR A 76 -12.97 -5.69 10.12
N THR A 77 -11.96 -5.21 10.83
CA THR A 77 -11.97 -3.88 11.44
C THR A 77 -12.11 -2.80 10.37
N ALA A 78 -11.39 -2.92 9.26
CA ALA A 78 -11.43 -1.95 8.17
C ALA A 78 -12.82 -1.89 7.50
N VAL A 79 -13.40 -3.06 7.18
CA VAL A 79 -14.76 -3.15 6.63
C VAL A 79 -15.78 -2.54 7.59
N ASN A 80 -15.68 -2.84 8.89
CA ASN A 80 -16.59 -2.30 9.90
C ASN A 80 -16.46 -0.77 10.01
N CYS A 81 -15.22 -0.22 10.03
CA CYS A 81 -15.01 1.22 10.08
C CYS A 81 -15.62 1.94 8.86
N LEU A 82 -15.50 1.37 7.66
CA LEU A 82 -16.11 1.93 6.45
C LEU A 82 -17.63 1.90 6.55
N ASN A 83 -18.24 0.78 6.91
CA ASN A 83 -19.71 0.64 7.01
C ASN A 83 -20.28 1.46 8.18
N GLU A 84 -19.56 1.61 9.29
CA GLU A 84 -19.91 2.54 10.37
C GLU A 84 -19.94 4.00 9.85
N LYS A 85 -18.96 4.40 9.02
CA LYS A 85 -18.91 5.75 8.43
C LYS A 85 -20.08 5.98 7.48
N VAL A 86 -20.39 5.01 6.59
CA VAL A 86 -21.56 5.04 5.71
C VAL A 86 -22.84 5.25 6.52
N SER A 87 -23.05 4.45 7.57
CA SER A 87 -24.24 4.55 8.43
C SER A 87 -24.33 5.91 9.11
N ALA A 88 -23.22 6.47 9.56
CA ALA A 88 -23.19 7.80 10.19
C ALA A 88 -23.50 8.94 9.22
N THR A 89 -23.24 8.79 7.93
CA THR A 89 -23.53 9.76 6.88
C THR A 89 -24.89 9.53 6.19
N GLN A 90 -25.65 8.50 6.61
CA GLN A 90 -26.87 8.03 5.96
C GLN A 90 -26.68 7.69 4.48
N GLY A 91 -25.48 7.26 4.13
CA GLY A 91 -25.10 6.80 2.80
C GLY A 91 -25.74 5.45 2.47
N ASP A 92 -25.75 5.11 1.18
CA ASP A 92 -26.25 3.83 0.68
C ASP A 92 -25.10 2.90 0.24
N GLU A 93 -23.86 3.33 0.37
CA GLU A 93 -22.68 2.53 0.06
C GLU A 93 -22.62 1.30 0.99
N GLN A 94 -21.93 0.28 0.52
CA GLN A 94 -21.59 -0.90 1.31
C GLN A 94 -20.20 -1.38 0.92
N TYR A 95 -19.35 -1.57 1.91
CA TYR A 95 -17.99 -2.02 1.69
C TYR A 95 -17.79 -3.47 2.10
N SER A 96 -16.99 -4.16 1.31
CA SER A 96 -16.52 -5.51 1.60
C SER A 96 -15.07 -5.68 1.19
N CYS A 97 -14.43 -6.74 1.66
CA CYS A 97 -13.10 -7.11 1.22
C CYS A 97 -13.16 -7.76 -0.16
N LEU A 98 -12.47 -7.15 -1.13
CA LEU A 98 -12.27 -7.73 -2.45
C LEU A 98 -11.20 -8.82 -2.41
N GLY A 99 -10.13 -8.57 -1.70
CA GLY A 99 -9.08 -9.56 -1.60
C GLY A 99 -7.95 -9.15 -0.67
N VAL A 100 -7.24 -10.17 -0.22
CA VAL A 100 -6.01 -10.04 0.59
C VAL A 100 -4.95 -10.91 -0.04
N ASN A 101 -3.71 -10.42 -0.08
CA ASN A 101 -2.54 -11.22 -0.41
C ASN A 101 -1.39 -10.84 0.52
N SER A 102 -0.50 -11.81 0.82
CA SER A 102 0.62 -11.58 1.71
C SER A 102 1.86 -12.38 1.33
N LEU A 103 3.01 -11.81 1.64
CA LEU A 103 4.33 -12.43 1.57
C LEU A 103 5.04 -12.18 2.91
N GLY A 104 5.04 -13.17 3.79
CA GLY A 104 5.57 -13.00 5.14
C GLY A 104 4.86 -11.86 5.89
N ALA A 105 5.61 -10.84 6.29
CA ALA A 105 5.10 -9.66 6.98
C ALA A 105 4.68 -8.50 6.04
N ILE A 106 4.64 -8.75 4.73
CA ILE A 106 4.18 -7.79 3.72
C ILE A 106 2.76 -8.20 3.33
N THR A 107 1.80 -7.29 3.46
CA THR A 107 0.39 -7.60 3.20
C THR A 107 -0.28 -6.47 2.44
N ILE A 108 -1.16 -6.84 1.51
CA ILE A 108 -2.05 -5.91 0.83
C ILE A 108 -3.50 -6.36 1.04
N ILE A 109 -4.35 -5.40 1.38
CA ILE A 109 -5.79 -5.58 1.57
C ILE A 109 -6.50 -4.62 0.62
N VAL A 110 -7.44 -5.11 -0.16
CA VAL A 110 -8.27 -4.30 -1.05
C VAL A 110 -9.72 -4.38 -0.60
N LEU A 111 -10.31 -3.22 -0.34
CA LEU A 111 -11.71 -3.05 0.04
C LEU A 111 -12.42 -2.26 -1.05
N TYR A 112 -13.68 -2.55 -1.33
CA TYR A 112 -14.41 -1.90 -2.41
C TYR A 112 -15.88 -1.66 -2.03
N ASN A 113 -16.49 -0.67 -2.67
CA ASN A 113 -17.92 -0.40 -2.58
C ASN A 113 -18.68 -1.44 -3.44
N ASN A 114 -19.18 -2.49 -2.81
CA ASN A 114 -19.84 -3.61 -3.51
C ASN A 114 -21.24 -3.30 -4.01
N LYS A 115 -21.85 -2.19 -3.61
CA LYS A 115 -23.10 -1.70 -4.19
C LYS A 115 -22.90 -0.92 -5.49
N ALA A 116 -21.79 -0.20 -5.60
CA ALA A 116 -21.52 0.64 -6.77
C ALA A 116 -20.74 -0.10 -7.86
N LEU A 117 -20.02 -1.17 -7.50
CA LEU A 117 -19.03 -1.80 -8.36
C LEU A 117 -19.30 -3.30 -8.56
N LYS A 118 -19.00 -3.78 -9.76
CA LYS A 118 -18.87 -5.18 -10.10
C LYS A 118 -17.41 -5.56 -10.30
N VAL A 119 -17.03 -6.71 -9.81
CA VAL A 119 -15.67 -7.26 -9.93
C VAL A 119 -15.77 -8.62 -10.62
N LYS A 120 -14.83 -8.94 -11.52
CA LYS A 120 -14.72 -10.27 -12.09
C LYS A 120 -14.08 -11.25 -11.09
N ASP A 121 -14.45 -12.51 -11.20
CA ASP A 121 -13.97 -13.57 -10.29
C ASP A 121 -12.49 -13.93 -10.47
N ASP A 122 -11.84 -13.45 -11.54
CA ASP A 122 -10.45 -13.73 -11.90
C ASP A 122 -9.44 -12.83 -11.15
N ILE A 123 -9.51 -12.82 -9.83
CA ILE A 123 -8.57 -12.06 -9.00
C ILE A 123 -7.20 -12.75 -8.97
N LEU A 124 -6.19 -12.08 -9.53
CA LEU A 124 -4.82 -12.56 -9.54
C LEU A 124 -4.11 -12.18 -8.24
N LYS A 125 -3.44 -13.15 -7.62
CA LYS A 125 -2.61 -12.97 -6.43
C LYS A 125 -1.25 -13.62 -6.68
N ARG A 126 -0.17 -12.83 -6.58
CA ARG A 126 1.19 -13.31 -6.81
C ARG A 126 2.15 -12.69 -5.82
N ASN A 127 3.29 -13.36 -5.61
CA ASN A 127 4.33 -12.92 -4.70
C ASN A 127 5.69 -12.97 -5.39
N GLY A 128 6.44 -11.86 -5.32
CA GLY A 128 7.81 -11.76 -5.76
C GLY A 128 8.74 -11.67 -4.56
N LYS A 129 9.67 -12.64 -4.43
CA LYS A 129 10.57 -12.75 -3.27
C LYS A 129 11.90 -12.08 -3.56
N CYS A 130 12.36 -11.23 -2.64
CA CYS A 130 13.69 -10.66 -2.64
C CYS A 130 14.49 -11.17 -1.45
N GLY A 131 15.81 -11.20 -1.60
CA GLY A 131 16.74 -11.59 -0.53
C GLY A 131 17.35 -12.96 -0.66
N TRP A 132 18.44 -13.15 0.08
CA TRP A 132 19.23 -14.37 0.16
C TRP A 132 18.44 -15.45 0.92
N PHE A 133 18.55 -16.71 0.47
CA PHE A 133 17.93 -17.90 1.08
C PHE A 133 16.39 -17.91 1.20
N GLY A 134 15.65 -17.18 0.36
CA GLY A 134 14.18 -17.29 0.33
C GLY A 134 13.50 -16.80 1.60
N THR A 135 14.15 -15.93 2.37
CA THR A 135 13.50 -15.26 3.49
C THR A 135 12.35 -14.39 2.98
N HIS A 136 11.14 -14.57 3.53
CA HIS A 136 9.94 -13.82 3.14
C HIS A 136 9.90 -12.41 3.76
N LEU A 137 11.08 -11.82 4.02
CA LEU A 137 11.22 -10.55 4.74
C LEU A 137 11.20 -9.34 3.81
N LYS A 138 11.64 -9.56 2.57
CA LYS A 138 11.70 -8.56 1.52
C LYS A 138 11.09 -9.12 0.25
N GLY A 139 10.45 -8.25 -0.52
CA GLY A 139 9.76 -8.63 -1.74
C GLY A 139 8.53 -7.78 -1.98
N GLY A 140 7.60 -8.30 -2.78
CA GLY A 140 6.34 -7.67 -3.09
C GLY A 140 5.20 -8.67 -3.24
N THR A 141 4.00 -8.22 -2.93
CA THR A 141 2.76 -8.98 -3.08
C THR A 141 1.79 -8.23 -3.98
N LEU A 142 1.24 -8.91 -4.99
CA LEU A 142 0.34 -8.37 -6.00
C LEU A 142 -1.10 -8.82 -5.73
N ILE A 143 -2.04 -7.89 -5.90
CA ILE A 143 -3.43 -8.18 -6.23
C ILE A 143 -3.77 -7.45 -7.53
N SER A 144 -4.33 -8.18 -8.50
CA SER A 144 -4.85 -7.62 -9.75
C SER A 144 -6.25 -8.17 -10.04
N PHE A 145 -7.14 -7.31 -10.50
CA PHE A 145 -8.53 -7.62 -10.78
C PHE A 145 -9.11 -6.69 -11.84
N GLN A 146 -10.23 -7.10 -12.43
CA GLN A 146 -11.02 -6.24 -13.31
C GLN A 146 -12.31 -5.81 -12.63
N MET A 147 -12.66 -4.53 -12.77
CA MET A 147 -13.92 -4.02 -12.26
C MET A 147 -14.58 -3.02 -13.19
N THR A 148 -15.86 -2.81 -12.98
CA THR A 148 -16.68 -1.81 -13.67
C THR A 148 -17.70 -1.22 -12.69
N ARG A 149 -18.27 -0.06 -13.03
CA ARG A 149 -19.42 0.47 -12.29
C ARG A 149 -20.70 -0.29 -12.64
N ASN A 150 -21.61 -0.34 -11.69
CA ASN A 150 -22.94 -0.91 -11.96
C ASN A 150 -23.62 -0.14 -13.09
N GLY A 151 -24.07 -0.90 -14.11
CA GLY A 151 -24.69 -0.33 -15.31
C GLY A 151 -23.72 0.04 -16.43
N GLU A 152 -22.41 -0.06 -16.21
CA GLU A 152 -21.40 0.14 -17.25
C GLU A 152 -20.88 -1.21 -17.77
N GLU A 153 -20.45 -1.23 -19.06
CA GLU A 153 -19.87 -2.42 -19.70
C GLU A 153 -18.34 -2.32 -19.84
N ASN A 154 -17.78 -1.14 -19.54
CA ASN A 154 -16.35 -0.93 -19.64
C ASN A 154 -15.63 -1.49 -18.42
N TRP A 155 -14.86 -2.55 -18.62
CA TRP A 155 -14.07 -3.21 -17.60
C TRP A 155 -12.65 -2.66 -17.61
N GLU A 156 -12.18 -2.20 -16.47
CA GLU A 156 -10.82 -1.70 -16.29
C GLU A 156 -10.05 -2.60 -15.31
N ARG A 157 -8.78 -2.85 -15.62
CA ARG A 157 -7.88 -3.65 -14.79
C ARG A 157 -7.10 -2.77 -13.83
N PHE A 158 -7.17 -3.14 -12.58
CA PHE A 158 -6.41 -2.54 -11.48
C PHE A 158 -5.37 -3.52 -10.98
N SER A 159 -4.14 -3.06 -10.80
CA SER A 159 -3.05 -3.85 -10.22
C SER A 159 -2.32 -3.07 -9.15
N TYR A 160 -2.20 -3.68 -7.99
CA TYR A 160 -1.53 -3.09 -6.83
C TYR A 160 -0.45 -4.03 -6.35
N ILE A 161 0.78 -3.51 -6.24
CA ILE A 161 1.92 -4.23 -5.66
C ILE A 161 2.31 -3.52 -4.37
N CYS A 162 2.19 -4.21 -3.23
CA CYS A 162 2.75 -3.76 -1.97
C CYS A 162 4.12 -4.40 -1.78
N ALA A 163 5.16 -3.58 -1.61
CA ALA A 163 6.54 -4.03 -1.53
C ALA A 163 7.24 -3.56 -0.25
N HIS A 164 8.24 -4.33 0.16
CA HIS A 164 9.22 -3.93 1.16
C HIS A 164 10.61 -4.26 0.61
N LEU A 165 11.32 -3.23 0.14
CA LEU A 165 12.62 -3.38 -0.51
C LEU A 165 13.75 -3.39 0.53
N ASN A 166 14.97 -3.70 0.06
CA ASN A 166 16.14 -3.78 0.91
C ASN A 166 16.38 -2.44 1.66
N ALA A 167 16.63 -2.55 2.96
CA ALA A 167 16.98 -1.42 3.81
C ALA A 167 18.46 -1.01 3.63
N ASN A 168 18.91 -0.10 4.48
CA ASN A 168 20.26 0.43 4.60
C ASN A 168 20.63 1.46 3.53
N GLU A 169 21.68 2.19 3.82
CA GLU A 169 22.20 3.32 3.06
C GLU A 169 23.32 2.90 2.11
N GLY A 170 23.70 3.81 1.23
CA GLY A 170 24.81 3.65 0.32
C GLY A 170 24.45 3.06 -1.05
N VAL A 171 25.36 3.27 -1.99
CA VAL A 171 25.19 2.94 -3.41
C VAL A 171 24.88 1.45 -3.63
N ASN A 172 25.52 0.55 -2.89
CA ASN A 172 25.29 -0.88 -3.02
C ASN A 172 23.86 -1.26 -2.63
N ASN A 173 23.34 -0.71 -1.54
CA ASN A 173 21.97 -0.96 -1.10
C ASN A 173 20.94 -0.28 -2.02
N ARG A 174 21.27 0.88 -2.60
CA ARG A 174 20.45 1.48 -3.66
C ARG A 174 20.35 0.55 -4.88
N ASN A 175 21.47 0.01 -5.35
CA ASN A 175 21.48 -0.92 -6.48
C ASN A 175 20.69 -2.20 -6.14
N GLN A 176 20.83 -2.69 -4.90
CA GLN A 176 20.04 -3.84 -4.43
C GLN A 176 18.53 -3.55 -4.47
N ARG A 177 18.07 -2.34 -4.08
CA ARG A 177 16.64 -1.97 -4.19
C ARG A 177 16.15 -1.94 -5.64
N ILE A 178 16.99 -1.49 -6.57
CA ILE A 178 16.69 -1.52 -8.01
C ILE A 178 16.56 -2.97 -8.50
N ASP A 179 17.44 -3.85 -8.07
CA ASP A 179 17.39 -5.26 -8.43
C ASP A 179 16.20 -5.96 -7.78
N ASP A 180 15.87 -5.65 -6.52
CA ASP A 180 14.66 -6.12 -5.83
C ASP A 180 13.40 -5.71 -6.62
N TYR A 181 13.30 -4.44 -7.03
CA TYR A 181 12.20 -3.96 -7.86
C TYR A 181 12.08 -4.75 -9.17
N LYS A 182 13.19 -4.88 -9.92
CA LYS A 182 13.20 -5.64 -11.19
C LYS A 182 12.77 -7.08 -10.99
N ARG A 183 13.25 -7.71 -9.91
CA ARG A 183 12.92 -9.09 -9.58
C ARG A 183 11.44 -9.23 -9.22
N ILE A 184 10.89 -8.37 -8.36
CA ILE A 184 9.46 -8.36 -8.04
C ILE A 184 8.65 -8.25 -9.34
N MET A 185 8.97 -7.25 -10.18
CA MET A 185 8.26 -7.04 -11.43
C MET A 185 8.30 -8.28 -12.35
N SER A 186 9.46 -8.93 -12.46
CA SER A 186 9.59 -10.14 -13.29
C SER A 186 8.81 -11.35 -12.75
N GLU A 187 8.63 -11.45 -11.43
CA GLU A 187 7.92 -12.56 -10.79
C GLU A 187 6.40 -12.36 -10.74
N VAL A 188 5.92 -11.11 -10.64
CA VAL A 188 4.48 -10.83 -10.45
C VAL A 188 3.78 -10.25 -11.68
N CYS A 189 4.52 -9.60 -12.60
CA CYS A 189 3.95 -8.96 -13.78
C CYS A 189 4.13 -9.85 -15.02
N ASP A 190 3.06 -10.49 -15.46
CA ASP A 190 2.95 -11.05 -16.79
C ASP A 190 2.38 -10.04 -17.80
N SER A 191 2.08 -10.50 -19.01
CA SER A 191 1.51 -9.67 -20.08
C SER A 191 0.12 -9.12 -19.74
N GLU A 192 -0.62 -9.75 -18.83
CA GLU A 192 -1.94 -9.32 -18.40
C GLU A 192 -1.84 -8.20 -17.36
N VAL A 193 -1.02 -8.37 -16.34
CA VAL A 193 -0.75 -7.34 -15.32
C VAL A 193 -0.06 -6.12 -15.93
N ALA A 194 0.85 -6.33 -16.89
CA ALA A 194 1.54 -5.23 -17.59
C ALA A 194 0.62 -4.34 -18.43
N LYS A 195 -0.57 -4.82 -18.78
CA LYS A 195 -1.59 -4.08 -19.53
C LYS A 195 -2.67 -3.47 -18.63
N SER A 196 -2.44 -3.38 -17.32
CA SER A 196 -3.40 -2.78 -16.40
C SER A 196 -3.66 -1.33 -16.77
N ASP A 197 -4.95 -0.93 -16.72
CA ASP A 197 -5.37 0.46 -16.93
C ASP A 197 -4.89 1.34 -15.77
N HIS A 198 -4.84 0.74 -14.56
CA HIS A 198 -4.39 1.37 -13.32
C HIS A 198 -3.37 0.48 -12.63
N PHE A 199 -2.14 0.97 -12.51
CA PHE A 199 -1.04 0.23 -11.91
C PHE A 199 -0.39 1.04 -10.79
N PHE A 200 -0.31 0.44 -9.58
CA PHE A 200 0.26 1.08 -8.41
C PHE A 200 1.34 0.19 -7.78
N PHE A 201 2.50 0.78 -7.56
CA PHE A 201 3.58 0.18 -6.80
C PHE A 201 3.78 0.99 -5.51
N LEU A 202 3.49 0.39 -4.37
CA LEU A 202 3.46 1.05 -3.07
C LEU A 202 4.22 0.24 -2.02
N GLY A 203 4.44 0.82 -0.86
CA GLY A 203 5.05 0.14 0.27
C GLY A 203 6.25 0.89 0.85
N ASP A 204 7.03 0.20 1.68
CA ASP A 204 8.31 0.70 2.15
C ASP A 204 9.40 0.40 1.12
N LEU A 205 9.59 1.33 0.21
CA LEU A 205 10.53 1.19 -0.89
C LEU A 205 11.98 1.45 -0.44
N ASN A 206 12.16 1.95 0.79
CA ASN A 206 13.47 2.23 1.37
C ASN A 206 14.39 3.11 0.51
N PHE A 207 13.89 3.76 -0.53
CA PHE A 207 14.64 4.75 -1.29
C PHE A 207 14.91 5.95 -0.39
N ARG A 208 16.18 6.30 -0.29
CA ARG A 208 16.64 7.41 0.53
C ARG A 208 16.52 8.69 -0.26
N VAL A 209 16.16 9.78 0.42
CA VAL A 209 16.16 11.10 -0.19
C VAL A 209 17.62 11.50 -0.40
N THR A 210 17.97 11.84 -1.64
CA THR A 210 19.29 12.39 -1.99
C THR A 210 19.12 13.86 -2.34
N SER A 211 20.09 14.70 -1.98
CA SER A 211 20.13 16.08 -2.45
C SER A 211 20.64 16.13 -3.88
N THR A 212 20.09 17.02 -4.69
CA THR A 212 20.67 17.38 -5.99
C THR A 212 22.07 18.00 -5.84
N TYR A 213 22.36 18.57 -4.67
CA TYR A 213 23.66 19.16 -4.33
C TYR A 213 24.77 18.13 -4.06
N ASP A 214 24.41 16.97 -3.53
CA ASP A 214 25.34 15.88 -3.30
C ASP A 214 24.63 14.55 -3.52
N PRO A 215 24.61 14.04 -4.76
CA PRO A 215 23.98 12.78 -5.10
C PRO A 215 24.64 11.55 -4.44
N THR A 216 25.76 11.73 -3.75
CA THR A 216 26.46 10.69 -3.01
C THR A 216 26.07 10.68 -1.53
N SER A 217 25.45 11.75 -1.02
CA SER A 217 24.98 11.82 0.36
C SER A 217 23.55 11.26 0.47
N ASP A 218 23.42 10.17 1.21
CA ASP A 218 22.15 9.64 1.65
C ASP A 218 21.65 10.44 2.87
N TYR A 219 20.63 11.28 2.70
CA TYR A 219 19.94 11.98 3.80
C TYR A 219 19.06 11.06 4.63
N SER A 220 19.51 9.87 4.89
CA SER A 220 18.70 8.83 5.52
C SER A 220 18.79 8.83 7.05
N SER A 221 19.70 9.59 7.64
CA SER A 221 19.71 9.70 9.10
C SER A 221 18.50 10.51 9.56
N THR A 222 17.74 9.93 10.50
CA THR A 222 16.60 10.60 11.17
C THR A 222 16.98 11.97 11.73
N THR A 223 18.24 12.14 12.09
CA THR A 223 18.83 13.41 12.57
C THR A 223 18.93 14.43 11.45
N THR A 224 19.33 14.03 10.25
CA THR A 224 19.46 14.92 9.10
C THR A 224 18.09 15.32 8.57
N LEU A 225 17.14 14.38 8.46
CA LEU A 225 15.75 14.68 8.10
C LEU A 225 15.07 15.61 9.12
N ARG A 226 15.28 15.40 10.43
CA ARG A 226 14.79 16.34 11.45
C ARG A 226 15.38 17.73 11.30
N ARG A 227 16.68 17.83 11.06
CA ARG A 227 17.36 19.13 10.85
C ARG A 227 16.87 19.82 9.59
N LEU A 228 16.58 19.08 8.51
CA LEU A 228 15.98 19.59 7.29
C LEU A 228 14.54 20.06 7.50
N LEU A 229 13.74 19.31 8.28
CA LEU A 229 12.37 19.68 8.65
C LEU A 229 12.34 20.89 9.60
N GLU A 230 13.30 21.01 10.48
CA GLU A 230 13.46 22.14 11.42
C GLU A 230 13.96 23.42 10.72
N ASN A 231 14.80 23.29 9.71
CA ASN A 231 15.38 24.41 8.95
C ASN A 231 14.62 24.72 7.65
N HIS A 232 13.33 24.71 7.62
CA HIS A 232 12.40 25.05 6.53
C HIS A 232 12.96 25.49 5.16
N GLU A 233 14.21 25.94 5.09
CA GLU A 233 14.88 26.43 3.88
C GLU A 233 15.15 25.32 2.84
N GLU A 234 15.64 24.15 3.27
CA GLU A 234 15.90 23.04 2.34
C GLU A 234 14.62 22.31 1.90
N LEU A 235 13.56 22.34 2.70
CA LEU A 235 12.23 21.86 2.31
C LEU A 235 11.63 22.73 1.20
N ASN A 236 11.92 24.02 1.20
CA ASN A 236 11.52 24.93 0.13
C ASN A 236 12.32 24.69 -1.15
N LEU A 237 13.59 24.29 -1.05
CA LEU A 237 14.41 23.89 -2.21
C LEU A 237 13.89 22.57 -2.82
N LEU A 238 13.57 21.57 -1.99
CA LEU A 238 12.96 20.31 -2.45
C LEU A 238 11.56 20.51 -3.07
N ARG A 239 10.80 21.50 -2.59
CA ARG A 239 9.48 21.83 -3.14
C ARG A 239 9.54 22.64 -4.44
N LYS A 240 10.57 23.41 -4.65
CA LYS A 240 10.68 24.29 -5.82
C LYS A 240 11.14 23.56 -7.07
N GLY A 241 11.69 22.32 -6.95
CA GLY A 241 12.18 21.58 -8.12
C GLY A 241 13.11 22.43 -8.98
N GLU A 242 13.90 23.31 -8.37
CA GLU A 242 14.77 24.18 -9.14
C GLU A 242 15.96 23.38 -9.64
N ASP A 243 16.04 23.35 -10.94
CA ASP A 243 17.08 22.88 -11.83
C ASP A 243 18.48 23.38 -11.47
#